data_57237a36e017b6ef8cd310c69ba16a92
#
_entry.id   57237a36e017b6ef8cd310c69ba16a92
#
_cell.length_a   1.000
_cell.length_b   1.000
_cell.length_c   1.000
_cell.angle_alpha   90.00
_cell.angle_beta   90.00
_cell.angle_gamma   90.00
#
_symmetry.space_group_name_H-M   'P 1'
#
loop_
_entity.id
_entity.type
_entity.pdbx_description
1 polymer ?
#
loop_
_entity_poly.entity_id
_entity_poly.type
_entity_poly.pdbx_seq_one_letter_code
_entity_poly.pdbx_strand_id
1 'polypeptide(L)'
;MSSLIEIEEVSKVFDDSEQRRRVTALEAVSFGISEGEFVSLLGPSGCGKTTLLNLIAGFDRPSQGTVCVRGNPVLEPGPDRAVVFQESMLFPWLTVAQSVAFGLKEQGMARGERRSRARAQLDLVGLAAFADTRPHELSGGMKQRVAIARALAMDPAVLLMDEPFCALDTQSRERLQDELLRLWSQTRKTILFVTHNVDEATYLADRVLVFTPRPGRVQANETVSLPRPRSRISESVCPVRRKLLTELKAGANGTAGAEPCCGECEPTQLCGKEGCEPTNA
;
A
#
# COMPACT_ATOMS: atom_id res chain seq x y z
N MET A 1 -13.92 -1.29 20.41
CA MET A 1 -14.11 -0.33 19.29
C MET A 1 -14.45 -1.17 18.07
N SER A 2 -15.51 -0.85 17.33
CA SER A 2 -15.87 -1.59 16.12
C SER A 2 -14.84 -1.31 15.02
N SER A 3 -14.39 -2.36 14.34
CA SER A 3 -13.50 -2.24 13.18
C SER A 3 -14.26 -1.59 12.03
N LEU A 4 -13.63 -0.68 11.29
CA LEU A 4 -14.16 -0.11 10.06
C LEU A 4 -14.00 -1.08 8.89
N ILE A 5 -12.83 -1.76 8.83
CA ILE A 5 -12.54 -2.83 7.87
C ILE A 5 -12.33 -4.11 8.66
N GLU A 6 -12.99 -5.18 8.26
CA GLU A 6 -12.86 -6.51 8.85
C GLU A 6 -12.51 -7.50 7.75
N ILE A 7 -11.46 -8.25 7.97
CA ILE A 7 -10.95 -9.28 7.07
C ILE A 7 -10.88 -10.58 7.86
N GLU A 8 -11.65 -11.58 7.43
CA GLU A 8 -11.80 -12.84 8.14
C GLU A 8 -11.48 -14.01 7.23
N GLU A 9 -10.40 -14.74 7.56
CA GLU A 9 -9.95 -15.97 6.89
C GLU A 9 -9.86 -15.83 5.36
N VAL A 10 -9.45 -14.64 4.87
CA VAL A 10 -9.40 -14.33 3.45
C VAL A 10 -8.28 -15.09 2.77
N SER A 11 -8.66 -15.88 1.77
CA SER A 11 -7.75 -16.54 0.85
C SER A 11 -8.06 -16.16 -0.59
N LYS A 12 -7.02 -16.05 -1.43
CA LYS A 12 -7.17 -15.78 -2.86
C LYS A 12 -6.28 -16.71 -3.67
N VAL A 13 -6.90 -17.45 -4.56
CA VAL A 13 -6.25 -18.33 -5.52
C VAL A 13 -6.57 -17.83 -6.93
N PHE A 14 -5.56 -17.71 -7.75
CA PHE A 14 -5.68 -17.45 -9.19
C PHE A 14 -5.46 -18.74 -9.95
N ASP A 15 -6.38 -19.07 -10.85
CA ASP A 15 -6.25 -20.18 -11.77
C ASP A 15 -5.70 -19.64 -13.09
N ASP A 16 -4.45 -19.99 -13.41
CA ASP A 16 -3.84 -19.72 -14.71
C ASP A 16 -4.26 -20.86 -15.66
N SER A 17 -5.30 -20.60 -16.44
CA SER A 17 -5.86 -21.57 -17.39
C SER A 17 -4.89 -21.91 -18.54
N GLU A 18 -3.99 -21.00 -18.91
CA GLU A 18 -3.01 -21.21 -19.98
C GLU A 18 -1.86 -22.12 -19.52
N GLN A 19 -1.39 -21.93 -18.29
CA GLN A 19 -0.28 -22.71 -17.72
C GLN A 19 -0.74 -23.89 -16.85
N ARG A 20 -2.05 -24.10 -16.69
CA ARG A 20 -2.66 -25.11 -15.76
C ARG A 20 -2.08 -25.03 -14.34
N ARG A 21 -1.72 -23.83 -13.89
CA ARG A 21 -1.10 -23.60 -12.60
C ARG A 21 -2.03 -22.82 -11.68
N ARG A 22 -2.23 -23.35 -10.48
CA ARG A 22 -2.90 -22.63 -9.38
C ARG A 22 -1.88 -21.83 -8.59
N VAL A 23 -2.15 -20.54 -8.41
CA VAL A 23 -1.29 -19.65 -7.63
C VAL A 23 -2.07 -19.12 -6.44
N THR A 24 -1.70 -19.57 -5.24
CA THR A 24 -2.24 -19.01 -4.01
C THR A 24 -1.53 -17.68 -3.72
N ALA A 25 -2.25 -16.57 -3.84
CA ALA A 25 -1.72 -15.24 -3.59
C ALA A 25 -1.82 -14.88 -2.10
N LEU A 26 -2.95 -15.21 -1.46
CA LEU A 26 -3.24 -14.95 -0.05
C LEU A 26 -3.77 -16.23 0.60
N GLU A 27 -3.44 -16.44 1.87
CA GLU A 27 -3.87 -17.62 2.62
C GLU A 27 -4.24 -17.26 4.05
N ALA A 28 -5.51 -17.47 4.40
CA ALA A 28 -6.09 -17.31 5.73
C ALA A 28 -5.72 -15.98 6.41
N VAL A 29 -5.86 -14.87 5.69
CA VAL A 29 -5.55 -13.52 6.18
C VAL A 29 -6.69 -13.02 7.04
N SER A 30 -6.40 -12.64 8.31
CA SER A 30 -7.40 -12.11 9.24
C SER A 30 -6.86 -10.93 10.02
N PHE A 31 -7.53 -9.77 9.95
CA PHE A 31 -7.28 -8.59 10.78
C PHE A 31 -8.42 -7.57 10.66
N GLY A 32 -8.47 -6.64 11.62
CA GLY A 32 -9.38 -5.49 11.56
C GLY A 32 -8.61 -4.18 11.50
N ILE A 33 -9.24 -3.13 10.97
CA ILE A 33 -8.73 -1.74 10.96
C ILE A 33 -9.78 -0.83 11.58
N SER A 34 -9.35 -0.02 12.56
CA SER A 34 -10.23 0.92 13.25
C SER A 34 -10.44 2.20 12.43
N GLU A 35 -11.55 2.90 12.68
CA GLU A 35 -11.80 4.19 12.03
C GLU A 35 -10.71 5.22 12.40
N GLY A 36 -10.22 5.96 11.39
CA GLY A 36 -9.17 6.96 11.54
C GLY A 36 -7.76 6.39 11.72
N GLU A 37 -7.58 5.07 11.69
CA GLU A 37 -6.28 4.42 11.82
C GLU A 37 -5.48 4.49 10.51
N PHE A 38 -4.17 4.72 10.63
CA PHE A 38 -3.22 4.60 9.52
C PHE A 38 -2.50 3.26 9.61
N VAL A 39 -2.88 2.29 8.80
CA VAL A 39 -2.30 0.94 8.78
C VAL A 39 -1.42 0.77 7.55
N SER A 40 -0.20 0.25 7.72
CA SER A 40 0.67 -0.14 6.61
C SER A 40 0.72 -1.65 6.42
N LEU A 41 0.59 -2.09 5.17
CA LEU A 41 0.90 -3.46 4.74
C LEU A 41 2.34 -3.50 4.24
N LEU A 42 3.22 -4.14 4.99
CA LEU A 42 4.64 -4.25 4.69
C LEU A 42 5.00 -5.68 4.27
N GLY A 43 5.74 -5.83 3.19
CA GLY A 43 6.19 -7.15 2.75
C GLY A 43 6.92 -7.10 1.41
N PRO A 44 7.56 -8.21 0.98
CA PRO A 44 8.28 -8.26 -0.28
C PRO A 44 7.35 -8.09 -1.48
N SER A 45 7.93 -7.77 -2.64
CA SER A 45 7.17 -7.69 -3.89
C SER A 45 6.56 -9.04 -4.23
N GLY A 46 5.31 -9.02 -4.73
CA GLY A 46 4.60 -10.25 -5.11
C GLY A 46 4.03 -11.08 -3.95
N CYS A 47 4.07 -10.62 -2.69
CA CYS A 47 3.50 -11.35 -1.56
C CYS A 47 1.97 -11.24 -1.42
N GLY A 48 1.28 -10.52 -2.30
CA GLY A 48 -0.19 -10.43 -2.29
C GLY A 48 -0.78 -9.13 -1.72
N LYS A 49 0.02 -8.11 -1.36
CA LYS A 49 -0.48 -6.84 -0.80
C LYS A 49 -1.47 -6.11 -1.72
N THR A 50 -1.10 -5.95 -2.99
CA THR A 50 -1.98 -5.38 -4.03
C THR A 50 -3.23 -6.23 -4.24
N THR A 51 -3.10 -7.57 -4.17
CA THR A 51 -4.26 -8.47 -4.24
C THR A 51 -5.23 -8.18 -3.09
N LEU A 52 -4.72 -8.10 -1.85
CA LEU A 52 -5.55 -7.79 -0.69
C LEU A 52 -6.21 -6.41 -0.82
N LEU A 53 -5.45 -5.40 -1.27
CA LEU A 53 -5.99 -4.07 -1.53
C LEU A 53 -7.13 -4.11 -2.54
N ASN A 54 -7.00 -4.89 -3.63
CA ASN A 54 -8.03 -5.06 -4.65
C ASN A 54 -9.28 -5.75 -4.10
N LEU A 55 -9.13 -6.73 -3.19
CA LEU A 55 -10.27 -7.36 -2.50
C LEU A 55 -11.02 -6.35 -1.63
N ILE A 56 -10.29 -5.50 -0.88
CA ILE A 56 -10.91 -4.45 -0.04
C ILE A 56 -11.54 -3.37 -0.90
N ALA A 57 -10.94 -3.03 -2.06
CA ALA A 57 -11.52 -2.08 -3.01
C ALA A 57 -12.79 -2.61 -3.70
N GLY A 58 -12.99 -3.93 -3.71
CA GLY A 58 -14.09 -4.59 -4.41
C GLY A 58 -13.83 -4.79 -5.91
N PHE A 59 -12.58 -4.67 -6.37
CA PHE A 59 -12.19 -4.95 -7.76
C PHE A 59 -12.08 -6.45 -8.05
N ASP A 60 -11.94 -7.24 -7.00
CA ASP A 60 -11.90 -8.70 -7.06
C ASP A 60 -12.61 -9.29 -5.82
N ARG A 61 -12.85 -10.59 -5.81
CA ARG A 61 -13.51 -11.31 -4.73
C ARG A 61 -12.56 -12.34 -4.11
N PRO A 62 -12.62 -12.54 -2.79
CA PRO A 62 -11.86 -13.60 -2.15
C PRO A 62 -12.33 -14.98 -2.66
N SER A 63 -11.42 -15.96 -2.71
CA SER A 63 -11.78 -17.36 -3.00
C SER A 63 -12.39 -18.03 -1.77
N GLN A 64 -11.99 -17.59 -0.56
CA GLN A 64 -12.54 -18.00 0.74
C GLN A 64 -12.46 -16.83 1.71
N GLY A 65 -13.28 -16.87 2.77
CA GLY A 65 -13.36 -15.83 3.77
C GLY A 65 -14.18 -14.62 3.35
N THR A 66 -14.18 -13.57 4.17
CA THR A 66 -15.00 -12.37 3.96
C THR A 66 -14.19 -11.09 4.17
N VAL A 67 -14.54 -10.07 3.39
CA VAL A 67 -14.07 -8.69 3.55
C VAL A 67 -15.29 -7.83 3.80
N CYS A 68 -15.33 -7.11 4.94
CA CYS A 68 -16.40 -6.19 5.27
C CYS A 68 -15.86 -4.77 5.49
N VAL A 69 -16.65 -3.77 5.09
CA VAL A 69 -16.43 -2.36 5.40
C VAL A 69 -17.69 -1.82 6.06
N ARG A 70 -17.55 -1.23 7.25
CA ARG A 70 -18.68 -0.80 8.10
C ARG A 70 -19.69 -1.91 8.35
N GLY A 71 -19.23 -3.15 8.54
CA GLY A 71 -20.06 -4.33 8.73
C GLY A 71 -20.79 -4.84 7.48
N ASN A 72 -20.60 -4.21 6.31
CA ASN A 72 -21.19 -4.64 5.05
C ASN A 72 -20.16 -5.42 4.20
N PRO A 73 -20.53 -6.60 3.66
CA PRO A 73 -19.64 -7.34 2.78
C PRO A 73 -19.27 -6.55 1.52
N VAL A 74 -18.01 -6.59 1.15
CA VAL A 74 -17.49 -5.96 -0.07
C VAL A 74 -17.70 -6.90 -1.25
N LEU A 75 -18.68 -6.60 -2.09
CA LEU A 75 -19.01 -7.39 -3.29
C LEU A 75 -18.60 -6.72 -4.58
N GLU A 76 -18.48 -5.37 -4.57
CA GLU A 76 -18.18 -4.53 -5.72
C GLU A 76 -17.53 -3.20 -5.26
N PRO A 77 -16.92 -2.42 -6.16
CA PRO A 77 -16.42 -1.09 -5.84
C PRO A 77 -17.54 -0.16 -5.33
N GLY A 78 -17.22 0.66 -4.34
CA GLY A 78 -18.18 1.58 -3.72
C GLY A 78 -17.57 2.96 -3.44
N PRO A 79 -18.41 4.01 -3.29
CA PRO A 79 -17.97 5.37 -3.03
C PRO A 79 -17.38 5.58 -1.63
N ASP A 80 -17.59 4.64 -0.73
CA ASP A 80 -17.05 4.63 0.64
C ASP A 80 -15.53 4.31 0.68
N ARG A 81 -14.98 3.86 -0.44
CA ARG A 81 -13.57 3.49 -0.61
C ARG A 81 -12.98 4.20 -1.84
N ALA A 82 -11.78 4.74 -1.71
CA ALA A 82 -11.05 5.30 -2.84
C ALA A 82 -9.65 4.69 -2.92
N VAL A 83 -9.17 4.46 -4.14
CA VAL A 83 -7.86 3.87 -4.41
C VAL A 83 -6.94 4.91 -5.04
N VAL A 84 -5.73 5.00 -4.47
CA VAL A 84 -4.59 5.71 -5.06
C VAL A 84 -3.60 4.66 -5.52
N PHE A 85 -3.47 4.51 -6.83
CA PHE A 85 -2.58 3.54 -7.46
C PHE A 85 -1.13 4.01 -7.47
N GLN A 86 -0.22 3.09 -7.68
CA GLN A 86 1.20 3.32 -7.87
C GLN A 86 1.46 4.34 -8.99
N GLU A 87 0.82 4.17 -10.12
CA GLU A 87 0.74 5.18 -11.17
C GLU A 87 -0.46 6.09 -10.91
N SER A 88 -0.30 7.39 -11.06
CA SER A 88 -1.34 8.39 -10.76
C SER A 88 -2.63 8.22 -11.59
N MET A 89 -2.56 7.49 -12.70
CA MET A 89 -3.68 7.18 -13.62
C MET A 89 -4.60 8.37 -13.87
N LEU A 90 -4.00 9.53 -14.23
CA LEU A 90 -4.74 10.70 -14.60
C LEU A 90 -5.13 10.64 -16.07
N PHE A 91 -6.36 11.06 -16.38
CA PHE A 91 -6.83 11.13 -17.76
C PHE A 91 -6.11 12.25 -18.53
N PRO A 92 -5.33 11.95 -19.59
CA PRO A 92 -4.49 12.94 -20.26
C PRO A 92 -5.28 14.06 -20.94
N TRP A 93 -6.55 13.84 -21.24
CA TRP A 93 -7.46 14.81 -21.88
C TRP A 93 -8.21 15.71 -20.88
N LEU A 94 -8.13 15.45 -19.57
CA LEU A 94 -8.75 16.28 -18.55
C LEU A 94 -7.72 17.24 -17.94
N THR A 95 -8.21 18.41 -17.50
CA THR A 95 -7.40 19.28 -16.64
C THR A 95 -7.31 18.69 -15.23
N VAL A 96 -6.41 19.22 -14.41
CA VAL A 96 -6.24 18.85 -13.01
C VAL A 96 -7.57 18.97 -12.24
N ALA A 97 -8.25 20.12 -12.36
CA ALA A 97 -9.54 20.33 -11.71
C ALA A 97 -10.63 19.37 -12.22
N GLN A 98 -10.63 19.09 -13.53
CA GLN A 98 -11.56 18.12 -14.11
C GLN A 98 -11.28 16.70 -13.63
N SER A 99 -10.01 16.33 -13.48
CA SER A 99 -9.60 15.01 -12.97
C SER A 99 -10.06 14.81 -11.53
N VAL A 100 -9.91 15.82 -10.67
CA VAL A 100 -10.39 15.78 -9.27
C VAL A 100 -11.93 15.75 -9.21
N ALA A 101 -12.60 16.50 -10.11
CA ALA A 101 -14.05 16.57 -10.17
C ALA A 101 -14.72 15.36 -10.84
N PHE A 102 -13.94 14.43 -11.41
CA PHE A 102 -14.47 13.36 -12.26
C PHE A 102 -15.45 12.46 -11.50
N GLY A 103 -15.03 11.90 -10.36
CA GLY A 103 -15.90 11.03 -9.54
C GLY A 103 -17.15 11.75 -9.03
N LEU A 104 -17.02 13.03 -8.66
CA LEU A 104 -18.16 13.85 -8.24
C LEU A 104 -19.18 14.04 -9.35
N LYS A 105 -18.73 14.07 -10.62
CA LYS A 105 -19.61 14.13 -11.79
C LYS A 105 -20.42 12.83 -11.93
N GLU A 106 -19.78 11.71 -11.74
CA GLU A 106 -20.44 10.40 -11.83
C GLU A 106 -21.46 10.18 -10.68
N GLN A 107 -21.23 10.83 -9.53
CA GLN A 107 -22.23 10.89 -8.44
C GLN A 107 -23.41 11.85 -8.71
N GLY A 108 -23.46 12.52 -9.86
CA GLY A 108 -24.54 13.43 -10.21
C GLY A 108 -24.46 14.82 -9.55
N MET A 109 -23.34 15.16 -8.90
CA MET A 109 -23.17 16.45 -8.22
C MET A 109 -23.26 17.64 -9.21
N ALA A 110 -23.94 18.71 -8.81
CA ALA A 110 -24.11 19.92 -9.63
C ALA A 110 -22.77 20.55 -9.99
N ARG A 111 -22.68 21.14 -11.21
CA ARG A 111 -21.42 21.68 -11.77
C ARG A 111 -20.73 22.70 -10.85
N GLY A 112 -21.49 23.60 -10.23
CA GLY A 112 -20.95 24.63 -9.33
C GLY A 112 -20.33 24.04 -8.07
N GLU A 113 -21.06 23.14 -7.39
CA GLU A 113 -20.62 22.46 -6.20
C GLU A 113 -19.38 21.59 -6.46
N ARG A 114 -19.39 20.81 -7.53
CA ARG A 114 -18.29 19.97 -8.00
C ARG A 114 -17.01 20.76 -8.22
N ARG A 115 -17.14 21.96 -8.86
CA ARG A 115 -16.01 22.85 -9.09
C ARG A 115 -15.44 23.41 -7.79
N SER A 116 -16.31 23.82 -6.86
CA SER A 116 -15.92 24.31 -5.54
C SER A 116 -15.21 23.23 -4.75
N ARG A 117 -15.76 22.01 -4.70
CA ARG A 117 -15.19 20.88 -3.98
C ARG A 117 -13.83 20.45 -4.57
N ALA A 118 -13.73 20.35 -5.89
CA ALA A 118 -12.46 20.06 -6.55
C ALA A 118 -11.38 21.10 -6.23
N ARG A 119 -11.76 22.38 -6.22
CA ARG A 119 -10.81 23.47 -5.89
C ARG A 119 -10.34 23.38 -4.45
N ALA A 120 -11.24 23.12 -3.48
CA ALA A 120 -10.87 22.93 -2.09
C ALA A 120 -9.90 21.74 -1.89
N GLN A 121 -10.07 20.65 -2.63
CA GLN A 121 -9.13 19.52 -2.57
C GLN A 121 -7.76 19.87 -3.20
N LEU A 122 -7.75 20.67 -4.26
CA LEU A 122 -6.51 21.14 -4.86
C LEU A 122 -5.76 22.12 -3.95
N ASP A 123 -6.49 22.96 -3.21
CA ASP A 123 -5.89 23.82 -2.19
C ASP A 123 -5.24 23.01 -1.06
N LEU A 124 -5.90 21.93 -0.62
CA LEU A 124 -5.36 21.01 0.39
C LEU A 124 -4.02 20.40 0.00
N VAL A 125 -3.84 20.04 -1.28
CA VAL A 125 -2.58 19.44 -1.79
C VAL A 125 -1.62 20.49 -2.40
N GLY A 126 -1.90 21.78 -2.25
CA GLY A 126 -1.05 22.87 -2.72
C GLY A 126 -0.97 23.01 -4.24
N LEU A 127 -2.02 22.61 -4.97
CA LEU A 127 -2.07 22.61 -6.44
C LEU A 127 -3.18 23.49 -7.03
N ALA A 128 -3.75 24.43 -6.27
CA ALA A 128 -4.81 25.31 -6.75
C ALA A 128 -4.41 26.13 -7.99
N ALA A 129 -3.16 26.60 -8.05
CA ALA A 129 -2.62 27.35 -9.18
C ALA A 129 -2.51 26.52 -10.47
N PHE A 130 -2.54 25.20 -10.38
CA PHE A 130 -2.43 24.26 -11.50
C PHE A 130 -3.77 23.66 -11.92
N ALA A 131 -4.90 24.22 -11.46
CA ALA A 131 -6.24 23.68 -11.68
C ALA A 131 -6.58 23.48 -13.16
N ASP A 132 -6.14 24.38 -14.02
CA ASP A 132 -6.42 24.38 -15.45
C ASP A 132 -5.31 23.71 -16.30
N THR A 133 -4.22 23.26 -15.66
CA THR A 133 -3.08 22.57 -16.30
C THR A 133 -3.46 21.12 -16.66
N ARG A 134 -2.78 20.53 -17.63
CA ARG A 134 -2.98 19.13 -18.03
C ARG A 134 -1.93 18.22 -17.40
N PRO A 135 -2.21 16.89 -17.25
CA PRO A 135 -1.29 15.95 -16.60
C PRO A 135 0.12 15.89 -17.19
N HIS A 136 0.29 16.07 -18.50
CA HIS A 136 1.61 16.03 -19.13
C HIS A 136 2.53 17.20 -18.74
N GLU A 137 1.99 18.29 -18.25
CA GLU A 137 2.70 19.48 -17.80
C GLU A 137 3.13 19.39 -16.32
N LEU A 138 2.72 18.33 -15.61
CA LEU A 138 2.98 18.13 -14.19
C LEU A 138 4.19 17.22 -13.94
N SER A 139 4.94 17.50 -12.86
CA SER A 139 5.93 16.56 -12.34
C SER A 139 5.26 15.29 -11.78
N GLY A 140 6.04 14.20 -11.59
CA GLY A 140 5.53 12.96 -11.02
C GLY A 140 4.88 13.15 -9.64
N GLY A 141 5.52 13.93 -8.76
CA GLY A 141 4.98 14.27 -7.44
C GLY A 141 3.69 15.09 -7.51
N MET A 142 3.58 16.03 -8.45
CA MET A 142 2.34 16.78 -8.65
C MET A 142 1.21 15.87 -9.15
N LYS A 143 1.48 14.95 -10.08
CA LYS A 143 0.50 13.95 -10.54
C LYS A 143 -0.02 13.10 -9.38
N GLN A 144 0.86 12.69 -8.47
CA GLN A 144 0.48 11.90 -7.31
C GLN A 144 -0.38 12.70 -6.33
N ARG A 145 -0.09 13.99 -6.10
CA ARG A 145 -0.95 14.88 -5.31
C ARG A 145 -2.33 15.04 -5.93
N VAL A 146 -2.43 15.16 -7.25
CA VAL A 146 -3.71 15.21 -7.95
C VAL A 146 -4.50 13.90 -7.76
N ALA A 147 -3.83 12.74 -7.81
CA ALA A 147 -4.46 11.44 -7.57
C ALA A 147 -5.01 11.34 -6.12
N ILE A 148 -4.26 11.82 -5.14
CA ILE A 148 -4.72 11.91 -3.73
C ILE A 148 -5.91 12.87 -3.61
N ALA A 149 -5.83 14.07 -4.20
CA ALA A 149 -6.92 15.05 -4.19
C ALA A 149 -8.19 14.49 -4.85
N ARG A 150 -8.06 13.75 -5.96
CA ARG A 150 -9.17 13.05 -6.64
C ARG A 150 -9.82 12.01 -5.71
N ALA A 151 -9.03 11.22 -5.02
CA ALA A 151 -9.53 10.25 -4.07
C ALA A 151 -10.27 10.90 -2.90
N LEU A 152 -9.67 11.94 -2.29
CA LEU A 152 -10.26 12.68 -1.16
C LEU A 152 -11.52 13.46 -1.56
N ALA A 153 -11.65 13.90 -2.82
CA ALA A 153 -12.83 14.63 -3.28
C ALA A 153 -14.12 13.83 -3.12
N MET A 154 -14.04 12.51 -3.25
CA MET A 154 -15.17 11.60 -3.07
C MET A 154 -15.62 11.45 -1.61
N ASP A 155 -14.85 12.01 -0.67
CA ASP A 155 -15.07 11.89 0.78
C ASP A 155 -15.19 10.44 1.27
N PRO A 156 -14.28 9.55 0.86
CA PRO A 156 -14.35 8.14 1.22
C PRO A 156 -14.15 7.93 2.72
N ALA A 157 -14.67 6.85 3.27
CA ALA A 157 -14.37 6.40 4.63
C ALA A 157 -12.96 5.79 4.71
N VAL A 158 -12.56 5.11 3.62
CA VAL A 158 -11.28 4.39 3.51
C VAL A 158 -10.49 4.89 2.30
N LEU A 159 -9.22 5.19 2.53
CA LEU A 159 -8.26 5.51 1.48
C LEU A 159 -7.26 4.34 1.36
N LEU A 160 -7.30 3.67 0.23
CA LEU A 160 -6.42 2.56 -0.12
C LEU A 160 -5.28 3.09 -0.98
N MET A 161 -4.03 2.86 -0.60
CA MET A 161 -2.86 3.37 -1.31
C MET A 161 -1.91 2.23 -1.66
N ASP A 162 -1.68 2.01 -2.95
CA ASP A 162 -0.79 0.96 -3.45
C ASP A 162 0.55 1.57 -3.89
N GLU A 163 1.58 1.43 -3.07
CA GLU A 163 2.95 1.92 -3.30
C GLU A 163 3.02 3.34 -3.89
N PRO A 164 2.30 4.35 -3.35
CA PRO A 164 2.06 5.63 -4.02
C PRO A 164 3.32 6.48 -4.22
N PHE A 165 4.44 6.11 -3.61
CA PHE A 165 5.69 6.90 -3.64
C PHE A 165 6.86 6.20 -4.34
N CYS A 166 6.65 5.01 -4.91
CA CYS A 166 7.75 4.20 -5.46
C CYS A 166 8.45 4.85 -6.66
N ALA A 167 7.72 5.63 -7.48
CA ALA A 167 8.26 6.29 -8.68
C ALA A 167 8.91 7.66 -8.39
N LEU A 168 9.06 8.05 -7.11
CA LEU A 168 9.56 9.36 -6.73
C LEU A 168 11.00 9.30 -6.24
N ASP A 169 11.76 10.37 -6.51
CA ASP A 169 13.05 10.59 -5.88
C ASP A 169 12.90 10.79 -4.36
N THR A 170 13.99 10.61 -3.61
CA THR A 170 13.97 10.64 -2.14
C THR A 170 13.39 11.94 -1.58
N GLN A 171 13.77 13.10 -2.12
CA GLN A 171 13.34 14.39 -1.60
C GLN A 171 11.84 14.63 -1.86
N SER A 172 11.36 14.31 -3.06
CA SER A 172 9.94 14.40 -3.43
C SER A 172 9.09 13.44 -2.60
N ARG A 173 9.60 12.22 -2.35
CA ARG A 173 8.96 11.21 -1.51
C ARG A 173 8.78 11.69 -0.09
N GLU A 174 9.83 12.19 0.55
CA GLU A 174 9.76 12.70 1.92
C GLU A 174 8.76 13.85 2.07
N ARG A 175 8.78 14.81 1.14
CA ARG A 175 7.83 15.92 1.13
C ARG A 175 6.38 15.44 1.01
N LEU A 176 6.11 14.45 0.15
CA LEU A 176 4.76 13.90 -0.01
C LEU A 176 4.30 13.09 1.19
N GLN A 177 5.20 12.38 1.86
CA GLN A 177 4.89 11.71 3.13
C GLN A 177 4.50 12.70 4.22
N ASP A 178 5.24 13.81 4.36
CA ASP A 178 4.92 14.86 5.33
C ASP A 178 3.56 15.50 5.02
N GLU A 179 3.28 15.74 3.74
CA GLU A 179 2.01 16.27 3.28
C GLU A 179 0.86 15.29 3.52
N LEU A 180 1.06 14.00 3.25
CA LEU A 180 0.07 12.95 3.54
C LEU A 180 -0.25 12.88 5.04
N LEU A 181 0.76 12.95 5.92
CA LEU A 181 0.54 12.99 7.37
C LEU A 181 -0.22 14.24 7.79
N ARG A 182 0.09 15.41 7.21
CA ARG A 182 -0.65 16.65 7.45
C ARG A 182 -2.12 16.51 7.05
N LEU A 183 -2.38 15.99 5.85
CA LEU A 183 -3.73 15.73 5.35
C LEU A 183 -4.48 14.73 6.25
N TRP A 184 -3.83 13.64 6.61
CA TRP A 184 -4.40 12.64 7.50
C TRP A 184 -4.74 13.21 8.89
N SER A 185 -3.86 14.05 9.47
CA SER A 185 -4.12 14.69 10.77
C SER A 185 -5.34 15.61 10.74
N GLN A 186 -5.63 16.24 9.60
CA GLN A 186 -6.77 17.13 9.41
C GLN A 186 -8.06 16.37 9.11
N THR A 187 -7.99 15.30 8.33
CA THR A 187 -9.18 14.58 7.81
C THR A 187 -9.56 13.37 8.63
N ARG A 188 -8.59 12.79 9.37
CA ARG A 188 -8.74 11.55 10.15
C ARG A 188 -9.37 10.40 9.37
N LYS A 189 -9.10 10.34 8.06
CA LYS A 189 -9.53 9.22 7.22
C LYS A 189 -8.78 7.97 7.60
N THR A 190 -9.44 6.82 7.46
CA THR A 190 -8.77 5.52 7.61
C THR A 190 -7.93 5.26 6.39
N ILE A 191 -6.65 4.96 6.58
CA ILE A 191 -5.71 4.72 5.49
C ILE A 191 -5.14 3.31 5.58
N LEU A 192 -5.23 2.57 4.48
CA LEU A 192 -4.48 1.34 4.26
C LEU A 192 -3.40 1.61 3.21
N PHE A 193 -2.15 1.54 3.64
CA PHE A 193 -0.98 1.93 2.86
C PHE A 193 -0.11 0.73 2.55
N VAL A 194 0.02 0.37 1.30
CA VAL A 194 0.89 -0.72 0.84
C VAL A 194 2.27 -0.19 0.53
N THR A 195 3.29 -0.82 1.09
CA THR A 195 4.70 -0.52 0.78
C THR A 195 5.59 -1.75 0.99
N HIS A 196 6.76 -1.73 0.38
CA HIS A 196 7.86 -2.65 0.68
C HIS A 196 8.98 -1.95 1.49
N ASN A 197 8.83 -0.65 1.79
CA ASN A 197 9.83 0.16 2.47
C ASN A 197 9.52 0.28 3.96
N VAL A 198 10.44 -0.23 4.80
CA VAL A 198 10.31 -0.22 6.27
C VAL A 198 10.30 1.20 6.82
N ASP A 199 11.06 2.11 6.22
CA ASP A 199 11.14 3.51 6.69
C ASP A 199 9.81 4.23 6.46
N GLU A 200 9.14 4.00 5.33
CA GLU A 200 7.79 4.52 5.06
C GLU A 200 6.77 3.99 6.07
N ALA A 201 6.76 2.66 6.27
CA ALA A 201 5.85 2.02 7.22
C ALA A 201 6.04 2.56 8.64
N THR A 202 7.31 2.69 9.10
CA THR A 202 7.63 3.21 10.43
C THR A 202 7.27 4.68 10.58
N TYR A 203 7.49 5.49 9.55
CA TYR A 203 7.25 6.92 9.58
C TYR A 203 5.75 7.26 9.55
N LEU A 204 4.98 6.57 8.71
CA LEU A 204 3.59 6.92 8.41
C LEU A 204 2.57 6.22 9.32
N ALA A 205 2.73 4.91 9.59
CA ALA A 205 1.67 4.10 10.14
C ALA A 205 1.54 4.18 11.67
N ASP A 206 0.32 4.01 12.19
CA ASP A 206 0.07 3.71 13.60
C ASP A 206 0.31 2.23 13.88
N ARG A 207 0.07 1.38 12.87
CA ARG A 207 0.24 -0.06 12.94
C ARG A 207 0.73 -0.61 11.61
N VAL A 208 1.62 -1.59 11.68
CA VAL A 208 2.24 -2.25 10.53
C VAL A 208 1.90 -3.73 10.55
N LEU A 209 1.27 -4.21 9.48
CA LEU A 209 1.04 -5.62 9.22
C LEU A 209 2.15 -6.14 8.31
N VAL A 210 2.98 -7.03 8.82
CA VAL A 210 4.07 -7.64 8.07
C VAL A 210 3.58 -8.91 7.40
N PHE A 211 3.79 -9.01 6.08
CA PHE A 211 3.37 -10.13 5.27
C PHE A 211 4.52 -11.07 4.95
N THR A 212 4.24 -12.38 4.97
CA THR A 212 5.15 -13.41 4.45
C THR A 212 5.30 -13.27 2.93
N PRO A 213 6.38 -13.82 2.34
CA PRO A 213 6.41 -14.12 0.90
C PRO A 213 5.23 -15.02 0.52
N ARG A 214 4.97 -15.14 -0.81
CA ARG A 214 3.83 -15.91 -1.32
C ARG A 214 3.81 -17.37 -0.83
N PRO A 215 2.66 -17.88 -0.35
CA PRO A 215 1.39 -17.19 -0.16
C PRO A 215 1.44 -16.16 0.97
N GLY A 216 0.82 -14.97 0.71
CA GLY A 216 0.79 -13.89 1.68
C GLY A 216 -0.07 -14.25 2.89
N ARG A 217 0.53 -14.21 4.07
CA ARG A 217 -0.10 -14.35 5.38
C ARG A 217 0.34 -13.20 6.27
N VAL A 218 -0.46 -12.83 7.24
CA VAL A 218 -0.03 -11.87 8.28
C VAL A 218 0.94 -12.59 9.20
N GLN A 219 2.21 -12.21 9.14
CA GLN A 219 3.26 -12.75 10.00
C GLN A 219 3.34 -12.01 11.33
N ALA A 220 3.25 -10.68 11.29
CA ALA A 220 3.31 -9.86 12.49
C ALA A 220 2.35 -8.68 12.37
N ASN A 221 1.86 -8.23 13.52
CA ASN A 221 0.97 -7.08 13.67
C ASN A 221 1.57 -6.15 14.73
N GLU A 222 2.28 -5.10 14.27
CA GLU A 222 3.14 -4.27 15.10
C GLU A 222 2.57 -2.86 15.27
N THR A 223 2.32 -2.46 16.50
CA THR A 223 1.93 -1.09 16.83
C THR A 223 3.16 -0.18 16.88
N VAL A 224 3.10 0.95 16.18
CA VAL A 224 4.15 1.97 16.17
C VAL A 224 3.84 3.02 17.21
N SER A 225 4.23 2.76 18.48
CA SER A 225 3.98 3.63 19.64
C SER A 225 4.91 4.85 19.69
N LEU A 226 5.17 5.47 18.55
CA LEU A 226 5.99 6.68 18.46
C LEU A 226 5.08 7.90 18.31
N PRO A 227 5.30 8.98 19.11
CA PRO A 227 4.53 10.21 18.99
C PRO A 227 4.73 10.86 17.61
N ARG A 228 3.72 11.61 17.15
CA ARG A 228 3.82 12.43 15.94
C ARG A 228 3.98 13.93 16.33
N PRO A 229 4.76 14.74 15.58
CA PRO A 229 5.50 14.39 14.37
C PRO A 229 6.72 13.50 14.66
N ARG A 230 6.93 12.47 13.83
CA ARG A 230 8.09 11.58 13.93
C ARG A 230 9.29 12.19 13.19
N SER A 231 10.47 11.98 13.74
CA SER A 231 11.72 12.33 13.05
C SER A 231 12.29 11.10 12.36
N ARG A 232 12.66 11.22 11.08
CA ARG A 232 13.27 10.13 10.29
C ARG A 232 14.63 9.69 10.82
N ILE A 233 15.33 10.61 11.51
CA ILE A 233 16.69 10.40 12.03
C ILE A 233 16.74 10.17 13.54
N SER A 234 15.60 10.13 14.23
CA SER A 234 15.56 9.94 15.68
C SER A 234 15.96 8.52 16.05
N GLU A 235 16.76 8.39 17.11
CA GLU A 235 17.13 7.08 17.67
C GLU A 235 15.91 6.27 18.14
N SER A 236 14.82 6.93 18.53
CA SER A 236 13.58 6.27 18.93
C SER A 236 12.92 5.44 17.80
N VAL A 237 13.21 5.73 16.53
CA VAL A 237 12.72 5.00 15.37
C VAL A 237 13.48 3.67 15.16
N CYS A 238 14.76 3.62 15.58
CA CYS A 238 15.63 2.47 15.35
C CYS A 238 15.11 1.13 15.91
N PRO A 239 14.54 1.04 17.14
CA PRO A 239 14.01 -0.22 17.67
C PRO A 239 12.85 -0.77 16.83
N VAL A 240 11.89 0.10 16.45
CA VAL A 240 10.72 -0.29 15.63
C VAL A 240 11.18 -0.76 14.25
N ARG A 241 12.05 0.02 13.61
CA ARG A 241 12.65 -0.34 12.31
C ARG A 241 13.38 -1.69 12.36
N ARG A 242 14.20 -1.92 13.38
CA ARG A 242 14.92 -3.19 13.58
C ARG A 242 13.95 -4.34 13.73
N LYS A 243 12.89 -4.17 14.52
CA LYS A 243 11.86 -5.19 14.72
C LYS A 243 11.21 -5.57 13.41
N LEU A 244 10.72 -4.59 12.64
CA LEU A 244 10.10 -4.82 11.33
C LEU A 244 11.05 -5.49 10.33
N LEU A 245 12.33 -5.13 10.31
CA LEU A 245 13.33 -5.79 9.48
C LEU A 245 13.58 -7.23 9.89
N THR A 246 13.55 -7.53 11.20
CA THR A 246 13.68 -8.90 11.71
C THR A 246 12.50 -9.76 11.30
N GLU A 247 11.27 -9.25 11.43
CA GLU A 247 10.05 -9.92 11.00
C GLU A 247 10.07 -10.22 9.49
N LEU A 248 10.43 -9.24 8.65
CA LEU A 248 10.55 -9.45 7.21
C LEU A 248 11.55 -10.56 6.84
N LYS A 249 12.69 -10.64 7.55
CA LYS A 249 13.70 -11.69 7.32
C LYS A 249 13.22 -13.06 7.79
N ALA A 250 12.52 -13.13 8.91
CA ALA A 250 11.96 -14.38 9.43
C ALA A 250 10.96 -15.00 8.45
N GLY A 251 10.10 -14.17 7.82
CA GLY A 251 9.16 -14.63 6.79
C GLY A 251 9.84 -15.16 5.54
N ALA A 252 10.96 -14.54 5.14
CA ALA A 252 11.71 -14.99 3.97
C ALA A 252 12.38 -16.38 4.21
N ASN A 253 12.80 -16.64 5.43
CA ASN A 253 13.47 -17.92 5.79
C ASN A 253 12.47 -19.07 6.04
N GLY A 254 11.23 -18.77 6.43
CA GLY A 254 10.18 -19.76 6.66
C GLY A 254 9.62 -20.42 5.39
N THR A 255 9.86 -19.86 4.21
CA THR A 255 9.41 -20.40 2.91
C THR A 255 10.46 -21.28 2.22
N ALA A 256 11.66 -21.44 2.78
CA ALA A 256 12.72 -22.27 2.23
C ALA A 256 12.56 -23.79 2.54
N GLY A 257 11.40 -24.23 2.98
CA GLY A 257 11.12 -25.61 3.35
C GLY A 257 10.06 -26.27 2.46
N ALA A 258 10.30 -26.51 1.16
CA ALA A 258 9.73 -27.60 0.37
C ALA A 258 10.13 -27.51 -1.12
N GLU A 259 11.41 -27.67 -1.43
CA GLU A 259 11.79 -28.35 -2.68
C GLU A 259 12.79 -29.46 -2.29
N PRO A 260 12.57 -30.70 -2.67
CA PRO A 260 13.57 -31.73 -2.48
C PRO A 260 14.71 -31.45 -3.45
N CYS A 261 15.83 -31.01 -2.93
CA CYS A 261 17.09 -31.08 -3.66
C CYS A 261 17.33 -32.54 -3.99
N CYS A 262 17.42 -32.84 -5.27
CA CYS A 262 17.88 -34.12 -5.80
C CYS A 262 19.15 -34.54 -5.08
N GLY A 263 19.16 -35.82 -4.70
CA GLY A 263 20.18 -36.74 -4.35
C GLY A 263 21.59 -36.28 -4.07
N GLU A 264 22.11 -36.78 -2.94
CA GLU A 264 23.49 -37.06 -2.69
C GLU A 264 24.50 -35.91 -2.59
N CYS A 265 24.61 -35.33 -1.36
CA CYS A 265 25.91 -34.90 -0.86
C CYS A 265 26.00 -35.26 0.63
N GLU A 266 26.89 -36.21 0.97
CA GLU A 266 27.27 -36.56 2.35
C GLU A 266 27.96 -35.37 3.06
N PRO A 267 27.76 -35.20 4.37
CA PRO A 267 28.40 -34.16 5.14
C PRO A 267 29.76 -34.66 5.69
N THR A 268 30.85 -34.44 4.98
CA THR A 268 32.19 -34.44 5.55
C THR A 268 33.18 -33.72 4.65
N GLN A 269 33.61 -32.54 5.04
CA GLN A 269 35.02 -32.15 5.15
C GLN A 269 35.18 -30.63 5.20
N LEU A 270 35.59 -30.17 6.35
CA LEU A 270 36.32 -28.93 6.54
C LEU A 270 37.46 -28.83 5.54
N CYS A 271 37.49 -27.83 4.68
CA CYS A 271 38.68 -27.47 3.94
C CYS A 271 38.97 -26.00 4.19
N GLY A 272 39.82 -25.75 5.19
CA GLY A 272 40.65 -24.56 5.18
C GLY A 272 41.83 -24.82 4.28
N LYS A 273 42.10 -23.91 3.32
CA LYS A 273 43.43 -23.47 2.94
C LYS A 273 43.38 -22.46 1.78
N GLU A 274 44.19 -21.49 1.97
CA GLU A 274 44.67 -20.41 1.10
C GLU A 274 44.96 -20.82 -0.35
N GLY A 275 44.77 -19.86 -1.27
CA GLY A 275 45.53 -19.73 -2.51
C GLY A 275 44.92 -20.36 -3.75
N CYS A 276 44.34 -19.52 -4.63
CA CYS A 276 44.38 -19.72 -6.08
C CYS A 276 44.45 -18.35 -6.79
N GLU A 277 45.64 -18.07 -7.31
CA GLU A 277 45.87 -16.97 -8.28
C GLU A 277 45.20 -17.30 -9.64
N PRO A 278 44.88 -16.28 -10.45
CA PRO A 278 44.29 -16.50 -11.77
C PRO A 278 45.43 -16.70 -12.81
N THR A 279 45.40 -17.82 -13.52
CA THR A 279 46.16 -18.00 -14.74
C THR A 279 45.32 -17.63 -15.97
N ASN A 280 45.87 -16.69 -16.74
CA ASN A 280 45.52 -16.38 -18.13
C ASN A 280 45.74 -17.59 -19.07
N ALA A 281 44.77 -17.85 -19.92
CA ALA A 281 44.91 -18.24 -21.31
C ALA A 281 43.56 -18.06 -22.04
#